data_11bccd6782f741e59c61a73a37b22d66
#
_entry.id   11bccd6782f741e59c61a73a37b22d66
#
_cell.length_a   1.000
_cell.length_b   1.000
_cell.length_c   1.000
_cell.angle_alpha   90.00
_cell.angle_beta   90.00
_cell.angle_gamma   90.00
#
_symmetry.space_group_name_H-M   'P 1'
#
loop_
_entity.id
_entity.type
_entity.pdbx_description
1 polymer ?
#
loop_
_entity_poly.entity_id
_entity_poly.type
_entity_poly.pdbx_seq_one_letter_code
_entity_poly.pdbx_strand_id
1 'polypeptide(L)'
;MTKLNIALTIAGTDPTGGAGIMADLKSFQAREVYGMAVVTSVVAQNTLGVQMIRNLELDVLEAQLKSVFDDIMPNSIKTGMIANTDMMKLIKRYLPKDVPYV
;
A
#
# COMPACT_ATOMS: atom_id res chain seq x y z
N MET A 1 -13.92 23.60 10.37
CA MET A 1 -13.09 23.03 9.30
C MET A 1 -13.01 21.51 9.48
N THR A 2 -13.33 20.78 8.45
CA THR A 2 -13.31 19.32 8.51
C THR A 2 -11.88 18.81 8.36
N LYS A 3 -11.46 17.95 9.27
CA LYS A 3 -10.15 17.32 9.18
C LYS A 3 -10.17 16.23 8.09
N LEU A 4 -9.23 16.29 7.16
CA LEU A 4 -9.09 15.26 6.13
C LEU A 4 -8.43 14.03 6.71
N ASN A 5 -9.08 12.87 6.59
CA ASN A 5 -8.50 11.60 6.94
C ASN A 5 -7.72 11.04 5.75
N ILE A 6 -6.52 10.60 6.00
CA ILE A 6 -5.58 10.13 4.98
C ILE A 6 -5.09 8.74 5.36
N ALA A 7 -5.25 7.79 4.47
CA ALA A 7 -4.79 6.42 4.70
C ALA A 7 -3.83 5.99 3.60
N LEU A 8 -2.83 5.21 3.99
CA LEU A 8 -1.87 4.62 3.08
C LEU A 8 -2.03 3.10 3.12
N THR A 9 -2.13 2.47 1.96
CA THR A 9 -2.01 1.03 1.85
C THR A 9 -0.68 0.66 1.21
N ILE A 10 -0.05 -0.37 1.74
CA ILE A 10 1.22 -0.92 1.22
C ILE A 10 0.94 -2.39 0.89
N ALA A 11 0.80 -2.71 -0.38
CA ALA A 11 0.34 -4.04 -0.79
C ALA A 11 0.63 -4.31 -2.26
N GLY A 12 0.28 -5.48 -2.72
CA GLY A 12 0.35 -5.84 -4.13
C GLY A 12 -0.86 -5.36 -4.91
N THR A 13 -0.81 -5.52 -6.22
CA THR A 13 -1.91 -5.15 -7.12
C THR A 13 -2.87 -6.30 -7.34
N ASP A 14 -4.09 -5.97 -7.75
CA ASP A 14 -5.08 -6.93 -8.26
C ASP A 14 -5.80 -6.29 -9.45
N PRO A 15 -5.51 -6.75 -10.69
CA PRO A 15 -6.15 -6.19 -11.88
C PRO A 15 -7.67 -6.25 -11.87
N THR A 16 -8.26 -7.22 -11.15
CA THR A 16 -9.72 -7.37 -11.07
C THR A 16 -10.35 -6.43 -10.04
N GLY A 17 -9.54 -5.78 -9.22
CA GLY A 17 -10.01 -4.79 -8.25
C GLY A 17 -10.61 -5.36 -6.98
N GLY A 18 -10.53 -6.69 -6.76
CA GLY A 18 -11.15 -7.36 -5.63
C GLY A 18 -10.28 -7.49 -4.40
N ALA A 19 -9.00 -7.19 -4.52
CA ALA A 19 -8.02 -7.31 -3.44
C ALA A 19 -6.90 -6.29 -3.63
N GLY A 20 -5.90 -6.33 -2.77
CA GLY A 20 -4.71 -5.50 -2.87
C GLY A 20 -4.99 -4.01 -2.80
N ILE A 21 -4.09 -3.21 -3.38
CA ILE A 21 -4.22 -1.76 -3.34
C ILE A 21 -5.51 -1.26 -4.01
N MET A 22 -5.98 -1.94 -5.06
CA MET A 22 -7.19 -1.54 -5.77
C MET A 22 -8.41 -1.61 -4.86
N ALA A 23 -8.58 -2.70 -4.14
CA ALA A 23 -9.69 -2.86 -3.19
C ALA A 23 -9.58 -1.86 -2.04
N ASP A 24 -8.36 -1.66 -1.54
CA ASP A 24 -8.13 -0.73 -0.43
C ASP A 24 -8.47 0.71 -0.83
N LEU A 25 -8.03 1.15 -2.00
CA LEU A 25 -8.33 2.50 -2.49
C LEU A 25 -9.83 2.72 -2.70
N LYS A 26 -10.54 1.70 -3.21
CA LYS A 26 -12.00 1.76 -3.34
C LYS A 26 -12.67 1.91 -1.98
N SER A 27 -12.20 1.15 -0.99
CA SER A 27 -12.75 1.21 0.37
C SER A 27 -12.49 2.55 1.02
N PHE A 28 -11.30 3.11 0.84
CA PHE A 28 -10.98 4.45 1.36
C PHE A 28 -11.90 5.50 0.73
N GLN A 29 -12.07 5.45 -0.58
CA GLN A 29 -12.93 6.40 -1.29
C GLN A 29 -14.39 6.30 -0.81
N ALA A 30 -14.88 5.07 -0.62
CA ALA A 30 -16.23 4.84 -0.14
C ALA A 30 -16.47 5.40 1.26
N ARG A 31 -15.42 5.52 2.06
CA ARG A 31 -15.46 6.07 3.42
C ARG A 31 -15.02 7.52 3.49
N GLU A 32 -14.89 8.18 2.35
CA GLU A 32 -14.47 9.59 2.26
C GLU A 32 -13.08 9.82 2.87
N VAL A 33 -12.20 8.83 2.73
CA VAL A 33 -10.81 8.89 3.17
C VAL A 33 -9.92 9.11 1.94
N TYR A 34 -8.99 10.04 2.04
CA TYR A 34 -8.00 10.24 0.98
C TYR A 34 -7.03 9.07 0.98
N GLY A 35 -7.04 8.27 -0.08
CA GLY A 35 -6.26 7.04 -0.16
C GLY A 35 -4.99 7.21 -0.96
N MET A 36 -3.88 6.70 -0.42
CA MET A 36 -2.60 6.61 -1.11
C MET A 36 -2.17 5.16 -1.12
N ALA A 37 -1.31 4.77 -2.07
CA ALA A 37 -0.87 3.39 -2.19
C ALA A 37 0.61 3.30 -2.54
N VAL A 38 1.30 2.37 -1.89
CA VAL A 38 2.65 1.93 -2.22
C VAL A 38 2.56 0.49 -2.68
N VAL A 39 3.14 0.19 -3.83
CA VAL A 39 3.05 -1.13 -4.46
C VAL A 39 4.25 -1.98 -4.08
N THR A 40 4.01 -3.17 -3.54
CA THR A 40 5.06 -4.14 -3.23
C THR A 40 5.30 -5.11 -4.39
N SER A 41 4.24 -5.51 -5.07
CA SER A 41 4.30 -6.52 -6.12
C SER A 41 3.23 -6.23 -7.16
N VAL A 42 3.55 -6.47 -8.41
CA VAL A 42 2.57 -6.46 -9.50
C VAL A 42 2.12 -7.89 -9.71
N VAL A 43 0.82 -8.12 -9.60
CA VAL A 43 0.22 -9.45 -9.69
C VAL A 43 -0.70 -9.50 -10.89
N ALA A 44 -0.45 -10.48 -11.76
CA ALA A 44 -1.35 -10.78 -12.87
C ALA A 44 -2.29 -11.87 -12.39
N GLN A 45 -3.57 -11.52 -12.21
CA GLN A 45 -4.57 -12.47 -11.73
C GLN A 45 -5.95 -12.11 -12.26
N ASN A 46 -6.82 -13.10 -12.20
CA ASN A 46 -8.23 -12.95 -12.52
C ASN A 46 -9.04 -13.88 -11.60
N THR A 47 -10.32 -14.07 -11.88
CA THR A 47 -11.19 -14.91 -11.04
C THR A 47 -10.80 -16.39 -11.07
N LEU A 48 -9.96 -16.80 -12.01
CA LEU A 48 -9.52 -18.20 -12.15
C LEU A 48 -8.24 -18.49 -11.36
N GLY A 49 -7.50 -17.46 -10.94
CA GLY A 49 -6.30 -17.63 -10.15
C GLY A 49 -5.22 -16.61 -10.46
N VAL A 50 -4.04 -16.83 -9.89
CA VAL A 50 -2.87 -15.98 -10.08
C VAL A 50 -2.00 -16.57 -11.19
N GLN A 51 -1.71 -15.78 -12.22
CA GLN A 51 -0.91 -16.23 -13.36
C GLN A 51 0.55 -15.82 -13.24
N MET A 52 0.84 -14.67 -12.62
CA MET A 52 2.22 -14.19 -12.45
C MET A 52 2.30 -13.22 -11.30
N ILE A 53 3.42 -13.26 -10.57
CA ILE A 53 3.75 -12.29 -9.53
C ILE A 53 5.14 -11.76 -9.82
N ARG A 54 5.27 -10.43 -9.82
CA ARG A 54 6.56 -9.77 -9.93
C ARG A 54 6.76 -8.85 -8.72
N ASN A 55 7.65 -9.24 -7.82
CA ASN A 55 8.00 -8.40 -6.68
C ASN A 55 8.83 -7.22 -7.17
N LEU A 56 8.54 -6.02 -6.67
CA LEU A 56 9.31 -4.85 -7.02
C LEU A 56 10.69 -4.89 -6.34
N GLU A 57 11.68 -4.30 -6.98
CA GLU A 57 13.02 -4.16 -6.41
C GLU A 57 12.95 -3.30 -5.14
N LEU A 58 13.83 -3.55 -4.18
CA LEU A 58 13.84 -2.80 -2.92
C LEU A 58 14.03 -1.30 -3.14
N ASP A 59 14.85 -0.90 -4.12
CA ASP A 59 15.04 0.52 -4.42
C ASP A 59 13.77 1.18 -4.95
N VAL A 60 12.97 0.49 -5.73
CA VAL A 60 11.68 1.00 -6.23
C VAL A 60 10.70 1.13 -5.07
N LEU A 61 10.65 0.13 -4.19
CA LEU A 61 9.80 0.18 -3.01
C LEU A 61 10.20 1.36 -2.12
N GLU A 62 11.49 1.52 -1.86
CA GLU A 62 11.98 2.62 -1.04
C GLU A 62 11.66 3.97 -1.64
N ALA A 63 11.83 4.14 -2.96
CA ALA A 63 11.52 5.38 -3.65
C ALA A 63 10.05 5.76 -3.48
N GLN A 64 9.14 4.79 -3.55
CA GLN A 64 7.71 5.03 -3.32
C GLN A 64 7.44 5.48 -1.88
N LEU A 65 8.04 4.79 -0.92
CA LEU A 65 7.88 5.13 0.50
C LEU A 65 8.36 6.55 0.77
N LYS A 66 9.52 6.91 0.25
CA LYS A 66 10.06 8.27 0.40
C LYS A 66 9.15 9.31 -0.25
N SER A 67 8.66 9.05 -1.45
CA SER A 67 7.78 9.99 -2.15
C SER A 67 6.53 10.30 -1.33
N VAL A 68 5.95 9.27 -0.70
CA VAL A 68 4.76 9.46 0.11
C VAL A 68 5.09 10.21 1.40
N PHE A 69 6.02 9.68 2.19
CA PHE A 69 6.28 10.21 3.53
C PHE A 69 6.97 11.58 3.51
N ASP A 70 7.64 11.95 2.43
CA ASP A 70 8.25 13.28 2.29
C ASP A 70 7.23 14.37 1.97
N ASP A 71 6.02 13.99 1.57
CA ASP A 71 5.01 14.95 1.13
C ASP A 71 3.75 14.92 2.01
N ILE A 72 3.05 13.78 2.05
CA ILE A 72 1.77 13.68 2.76
C ILE A 72 1.85 12.58 3.81
N MET A 73 1.79 12.98 5.09
CA MET A 73 1.79 12.01 6.18
C MET A 73 0.40 11.42 6.38
N PRO A 74 0.24 10.08 6.28
CA PRO A 74 -1.06 9.44 6.53
C PRO A 74 -1.42 9.45 8.01
N ASN A 75 -2.72 9.38 8.29
CA ASN A 75 -3.24 9.21 9.65
C ASN A 75 -3.27 7.73 10.06
N SER A 76 -3.33 6.84 9.09
CA SER A 76 -3.36 5.39 9.32
C SER A 76 -2.72 4.66 8.14
N ILE A 77 -2.22 3.46 8.40
CA ILE A 77 -1.51 2.66 7.41
C ILE A 77 -2.03 1.22 7.48
N LYS A 78 -2.27 0.64 6.31
CA LYS A 78 -2.63 -0.78 6.18
C LYS A 78 -1.57 -1.46 5.34
N THR A 79 -1.09 -2.61 5.77
CA THR A 79 -0.23 -3.46 4.95
C THR A 79 -1.01 -4.68 4.50
N GLY A 80 -0.86 -5.02 3.23
CA GLY A 80 -1.42 -6.25 2.68
C GLY A 80 -0.32 -7.27 2.40
N MET A 81 -0.27 -7.76 1.18
CA MET A 81 0.75 -8.74 0.81
C MET A 81 2.15 -8.12 0.78
N ILE A 82 3.03 -8.66 1.61
CA ILE A 82 4.44 -8.31 1.66
C ILE A 82 5.22 -9.59 1.33
N ALA A 83 5.95 -9.59 0.22
CA ALA A 83 6.48 -10.79 -0.38
C ALA A 83 7.62 -11.45 0.41
N ASN A 84 8.42 -10.66 1.11
CA ASN A 84 9.60 -11.20 1.79
C ASN A 84 10.02 -10.35 2.99
N THR A 85 10.98 -10.87 3.75
CA THR A 85 11.47 -10.23 4.96
C THR A 85 12.21 -8.92 4.69
N ASP A 86 12.92 -8.81 3.58
CA ASP A 86 13.66 -7.60 3.23
C ASP A 86 12.71 -6.43 2.97
N MET A 87 11.60 -6.67 2.28
CA MET A 87 10.54 -5.68 2.11
C MET A 87 9.94 -5.27 3.45
N MET A 88 9.68 -6.24 4.32
CA MET A 88 9.13 -6.00 5.64
C MET A 88 10.05 -5.09 6.47
N LYS A 89 11.34 -5.37 6.48
CA LYS A 89 12.33 -4.56 7.21
C LYS A 89 12.41 -3.15 6.66
N LEU A 90 12.37 -3.00 5.34
CA LEU A 90 12.40 -1.69 4.69
C LEU A 90 11.18 -0.87 5.07
N ILE A 91 9.99 -1.46 4.95
CA ILE A 91 8.73 -0.80 5.30
C ILE A 91 8.75 -0.35 6.76
N LYS A 92 9.19 -1.23 7.65
CA LYS A 92 9.24 -0.94 9.09
C LYS A 92 10.10 0.28 9.39
N ARG A 93 11.18 0.49 8.66
CA ARG A 93 12.05 1.68 8.86
C ARG A 93 11.33 2.99 8.54
N TYR A 94 10.32 2.95 7.67
CA TYR A 94 9.58 4.13 7.24
C TYR A 94 8.29 4.37 8.03
N LEU A 95 7.80 3.36 8.78
CA LEU A 95 6.56 3.51 9.54
C LEU A 95 6.71 4.55 10.62
N PRO A 96 5.86 5.61 10.64
CA PRO A 96 5.89 6.61 11.71
C PRO A 96 5.47 5.98 13.05
N LYS A 97 6.10 6.42 14.15
CA LYS A 97 5.82 5.87 15.48
C LYS A 97 4.41 6.15 15.96
N ASP A 98 3.85 7.30 15.59
CA ASP A 98 2.58 7.78 16.12
C ASP A 98 1.38 7.47 15.22
N VAL A 99 1.60 6.73 14.15
CA VAL A 99 0.53 6.40 13.19
C VAL A 99 0.16 4.93 13.34
N PRO A 100 -1.13 4.63 13.61
CA PRO A 100 -1.56 3.24 13.70
C PRO A 100 -1.44 2.52 12.37
N TYR A 101 -1.08 1.25 12.43
CA TYR A 101 -1.02 0.40 11.24
C TYR A 101 -1.54 -1.00 11.54
N VAL A 102 -1.99 -1.65 10.48
CA VAL A 102 -2.50 -3.03 10.52
C VAL A 102 -1.71 -3.92 9.58
#